data_e71e3be8610721c9a6ce3aad1ae6965b
#
_entry.id   e71e3be8610721c9a6ce3aad1ae6965b
#
_cell.length_a   1.000
_cell.length_b   1.000
_cell.length_c   1.000
_cell.angle_alpha   90.00
_cell.angle_beta   90.00
_cell.angle_gamma   90.00
#
_symmetry.space_group_name_H-M   'P 1'
#
loop_
_entity.id
_entity.type
_entity.pdbx_description
1 polymer ?
#
loop_
_entity_poly.entity_id
_entity_poly.type
_entity_poly.pdbx_seq_one_letter_code
_entity_poly.pdbx_strand_id
1 'polypeptide(L)'
;ILTGPNPHIGIQLLDELHLLQEILPEVSNMKGVRQPENFHPEGDVFVHTLLCLSKLVPATEQGMERPSFPLAMGVLLHDIGKTVTFEELDRIRFNLHEKVGAYMTAKICDRLKTSNAEKERIIWLVLKHLYFKDAQKMRLNKLKRLFANEGYPELAELCRIDALASSGDLSDYHFCQEMFSKLSHEEIKPKPLITGHDLIVMGLKPGPLFKDILTKIEEEQLDGNLTTKEAALKEVRTLISQMKTVLK
;
A
#
# COMPACT_ATOMS: atom_id res chain seq x y z
N ILE A 1 -10.08 20.66 -3.35
CA ILE A 1 -9.04 21.02 -2.37
C ILE A 1 -7.84 20.09 -2.53
N LEU A 2 -7.98 18.78 -2.29
CA LEU A 2 -6.85 17.83 -2.20
C LEU A 2 -6.05 17.67 -3.51
N THR A 3 -6.69 17.76 -4.67
CA THR A 3 -6.03 17.68 -5.99
C THR A 3 -5.65 19.04 -6.57
N GLY A 4 -5.80 20.12 -5.77
CA GLY A 4 -5.38 21.46 -6.14
C GLY A 4 -3.89 21.71 -5.91
N PRO A 5 -3.39 22.91 -6.25
CA PRO A 5 -1.97 23.22 -6.19
C PRO A 5 -1.39 23.30 -4.76
N ASN A 6 -2.23 23.55 -3.75
CA ASN A 6 -1.80 23.73 -2.36
C ASN A 6 -2.73 22.97 -1.40
N PRO A 7 -2.77 21.63 -1.45
CA PRO A 7 -3.71 20.84 -0.63
C PRO A 7 -3.50 21.02 0.87
N HIS A 8 -2.25 21.19 1.33
CA HIS A 8 -1.91 21.44 2.73
C HIS A 8 -2.55 22.74 3.26
N ILE A 9 -2.52 23.83 2.47
CA ILE A 9 -3.17 25.10 2.84
C ILE A 9 -4.69 24.88 2.94
N GLY A 10 -5.28 24.13 2.01
CA GLY A 10 -6.71 23.83 2.04
C GLY A 10 -7.14 23.06 3.29
N ILE A 11 -6.37 22.05 3.72
CA ILE A 11 -6.63 21.29 4.95
C ILE A 11 -6.41 22.17 6.18
N GLN A 12 -5.35 22.97 6.22
CA GLN A 12 -5.08 23.91 7.31
C GLN A 12 -6.21 24.92 7.46
N LEU A 13 -6.71 25.52 6.39
CA LEU A 13 -7.84 26.46 6.43
C LEU A 13 -9.14 25.79 6.92
N LEU A 14 -9.41 24.54 6.51
CA LEU A 14 -10.54 23.78 7.03
C LEU A 14 -10.44 23.57 8.55
N ASP A 15 -9.23 23.35 9.06
CA ASP A 15 -8.97 23.20 10.48
C ASP A 15 -9.15 24.53 11.24
N GLU A 16 -8.57 25.62 10.76
CA GLU A 16 -8.68 26.96 11.34
C GLU A 16 -10.15 27.45 11.41
N LEU A 17 -10.94 27.09 10.40
CA LEU A 17 -12.38 27.40 10.33
C LEU A 17 -13.25 26.42 11.10
N HIS A 18 -12.67 25.47 11.83
CA HIS A 18 -13.38 24.40 12.56
C HIS A 18 -14.28 23.52 11.68
N LEU A 19 -14.04 23.49 10.36
CA LEU A 19 -14.78 22.63 9.43
C LEU A 19 -14.18 21.23 9.31
N LEU A 20 -12.88 21.08 9.57
CA LEU A 20 -12.20 19.79 9.44
C LEU A 20 -12.78 18.76 10.41
N GLN A 21 -13.08 19.15 11.65
CA GLN A 21 -13.67 18.27 12.65
C GLN A 21 -15.10 17.80 12.31
N GLU A 22 -15.82 18.56 11.49
CA GLU A 22 -17.17 18.20 11.03
C GLU A 22 -17.14 17.26 9.83
N ILE A 23 -16.15 17.44 8.93
CA ILE A 23 -16.04 16.70 7.67
C ILE A 23 -15.18 15.44 7.85
N LEU A 24 -14.03 15.58 8.49
CA LEU A 24 -13.01 14.55 8.70
C LEU A 24 -12.48 14.60 10.14
N PRO A 25 -13.32 14.27 11.15
CA PRO A 25 -12.91 14.27 12.55
C PRO A 25 -11.70 13.37 12.80
N GLU A 26 -11.55 12.30 12.03
CA GLU A 26 -10.42 11.39 12.15
C GLU A 26 -9.08 12.09 11.80
N VAL A 27 -9.09 13.00 10.82
CA VAL A 27 -7.90 13.80 10.45
C VAL A 27 -7.65 14.88 11.51
N SER A 28 -8.70 15.52 12.01
CA SER A 28 -8.58 16.50 13.10
C SER A 28 -7.98 15.84 14.37
N ASN A 29 -8.30 14.59 14.65
CA ASN A 29 -7.77 13.83 15.80
C ASN A 29 -6.29 13.45 15.67
N MET A 30 -5.63 13.69 14.52
CA MET A 30 -4.18 13.51 14.40
C MET A 30 -3.39 14.59 15.16
N LYS A 31 -4.02 15.72 15.50
CA LYS A 31 -3.38 16.81 16.26
C LYS A 31 -3.01 16.34 17.66
N GLY A 32 -1.77 16.66 18.06
CA GLY A 32 -1.23 16.29 19.38
C GLY A 32 -0.82 14.81 19.50
N VAL A 33 -0.98 13.99 18.46
CA VAL A 33 -0.45 12.62 18.45
C VAL A 33 1.04 12.69 18.20
N ARG A 34 1.85 12.63 19.28
CA ARG A 34 3.31 12.75 19.24
C ARG A 34 3.95 11.61 18.46
N GLN A 35 5.06 11.92 17.79
CA GLN A 35 5.87 10.95 17.05
C GLN A 35 7.32 10.92 17.61
N PRO A 36 8.09 9.86 17.36
CA PRO A 36 9.50 9.81 17.76
C PRO A 36 10.29 10.90 17.03
N GLU A 37 10.89 11.85 17.75
CA GLU A 37 11.61 13.00 17.20
C GLU A 37 12.77 12.61 16.26
N ASN A 38 13.41 11.46 16.50
CA ASN A 38 14.50 10.96 15.66
C ASN A 38 14.08 10.63 14.22
N PHE A 39 12.78 10.40 13.97
CA PHE A 39 12.24 10.08 12.66
C PHE A 39 11.27 11.15 12.15
N HIS A 40 10.70 11.95 13.04
CA HIS A 40 9.68 12.94 12.77
C HIS A 40 9.98 14.25 13.53
N PRO A 41 11.04 15.00 13.13
CA PRO A 41 11.40 16.24 13.78
C PRO A 41 10.34 17.34 13.62
N GLU A 42 9.41 17.17 12.69
CA GLU A 42 8.30 18.09 12.41
C GLU A 42 7.24 18.11 13.51
N GLY A 43 7.18 17.11 14.40
CA GLY A 43 6.31 17.10 15.56
C GLY A 43 5.24 16.01 15.56
N ASP A 44 3.95 16.40 15.52
CA ASP A 44 2.82 15.47 15.60
C ASP A 44 2.37 14.92 14.22
N VAL A 45 1.48 13.93 14.23
CA VAL A 45 0.99 13.25 13.03
C VAL A 45 0.26 14.22 12.09
N PHE A 46 -0.45 15.24 12.61
CA PHE A 46 -1.15 16.21 11.78
C PHE A 46 -0.18 17.13 11.04
N VAL A 47 0.84 17.63 11.74
CA VAL A 47 1.91 18.46 11.15
C VAL A 47 2.66 17.68 10.07
N HIS A 48 3.02 16.42 10.36
CA HIS A 48 3.61 15.51 9.37
C HIS A 48 2.72 15.36 8.13
N THR A 49 1.42 15.12 8.33
CA THR A 49 0.46 14.96 7.23
C THR A 49 0.37 16.23 6.36
N LEU A 50 0.35 17.42 6.97
CA LEU A 50 0.39 18.69 6.23
C LEU A 50 1.71 18.84 5.45
N LEU A 51 2.83 18.46 6.04
CA LEU A 51 4.13 18.47 5.35
C LEU A 51 4.13 17.51 4.16
N CYS A 52 3.59 16.30 4.30
CA CYS A 52 3.41 15.37 3.19
C CYS A 52 2.54 15.98 2.07
N LEU A 53 1.39 16.57 2.41
CA LEU A 53 0.53 17.24 1.44
C LEU A 53 1.22 18.41 0.73
N SER A 54 2.14 19.13 1.39
CA SER A 54 2.91 20.22 0.76
C SER A 54 3.90 19.72 -0.29
N LYS A 55 4.33 18.44 -0.19
CA LYS A 55 5.23 17.78 -1.13
C LYS A 55 4.50 17.03 -2.25
N LEU A 56 3.18 17.00 -2.19
CA LEU A 56 2.33 16.46 -3.25
C LEU A 56 2.34 17.46 -4.42
N VAL A 57 3.41 17.42 -5.21
CA VAL A 57 3.61 18.31 -6.35
C VAL A 57 2.58 17.99 -7.42
N PRO A 58 1.96 19.00 -8.05
CA PRO A 58 1.28 18.79 -9.31
C PRO A 58 2.28 18.17 -10.28
N ALA A 59 1.92 17.08 -10.90
CA ALA A 59 2.82 16.27 -11.71
C ALA A 59 3.27 16.91 -13.03
N THR A 60 3.33 18.23 -13.13
CA THR A 60 3.98 18.97 -14.23
C THR A 60 5.45 18.61 -14.37
N GLU A 61 6.12 18.18 -13.29
CA GLU A 61 7.48 17.65 -13.35
C GLU A 61 7.55 16.16 -13.74
N GLN A 62 6.42 15.42 -13.65
CA GLN A 62 6.35 13.98 -13.94
C GLN A 62 5.36 13.63 -15.06
N GLY A 63 4.83 14.60 -15.80
CA GLY A 63 3.94 14.37 -16.94
C GLY A 63 2.46 14.12 -16.58
N MET A 64 2.06 14.27 -15.31
CA MET A 64 0.66 14.30 -14.89
C MET A 64 0.24 15.74 -14.51
N GLU A 65 -0.85 16.25 -15.02
CA GLU A 65 -1.29 17.64 -14.76
C GLU A 65 -1.74 17.87 -13.31
N ARG A 66 -2.15 16.84 -12.59
CA ARG A 66 -2.60 16.91 -11.17
C ARG A 66 -2.42 15.53 -10.50
N PRO A 67 -2.20 15.49 -9.17
CA PRO A 67 -2.23 14.22 -8.45
C PRO A 67 -3.62 13.58 -8.56
N SER A 68 -3.68 12.25 -8.66
CA SER A 68 -4.96 11.55 -8.62
C SER A 68 -5.64 11.75 -7.26
N PHE A 69 -6.97 11.70 -7.25
CA PHE A 69 -7.72 11.78 -5.99
C PHE A 69 -7.35 10.63 -5.02
N PRO A 70 -7.18 9.37 -5.47
CA PRO A 70 -6.70 8.31 -4.59
C PRO A 70 -5.33 8.58 -3.97
N LEU A 71 -4.36 9.10 -4.74
CA LEU A 71 -3.05 9.47 -4.19
C LEU A 71 -3.18 10.55 -3.12
N ALA A 72 -3.89 11.63 -3.42
CA ALA A 72 -4.05 12.75 -2.49
C ALA A 72 -4.76 12.32 -1.19
N MET A 73 -5.78 11.47 -1.28
CA MET A 73 -6.42 10.85 -0.12
C MET A 73 -5.49 9.86 0.59
N GLY A 74 -4.70 9.09 -0.15
CA GLY A 74 -3.68 8.22 0.41
C GLY A 74 -2.67 9.00 1.26
N VAL A 75 -2.16 10.13 0.75
CA VAL A 75 -1.26 11.03 1.49
C VAL A 75 -1.94 11.61 2.73
N LEU A 76 -3.22 12.03 2.64
CA LEU A 76 -3.97 12.57 3.79
C LEU A 76 -4.19 11.51 4.89
N LEU A 77 -4.40 10.24 4.52
CA LEU A 77 -4.87 9.20 5.43
C LEU A 77 -3.84 8.13 5.79
N HIS A 78 -2.60 8.16 5.21
CA HIS A 78 -1.64 7.05 5.40
C HIS A 78 -1.36 6.74 6.87
N ASP A 79 -1.30 7.76 7.69
CA ASP A 79 -0.96 7.67 9.12
C ASP A 79 -2.18 7.80 10.07
N ILE A 80 -3.40 7.80 9.55
CA ILE A 80 -4.61 8.00 10.36
C ILE A 80 -4.78 6.97 11.47
N GLY A 81 -4.28 5.75 11.27
CA GLY A 81 -4.30 4.69 12.26
C GLY A 81 -3.45 4.98 13.50
N LYS A 82 -2.47 5.89 13.42
CA LYS A 82 -1.64 6.30 14.56
C LYS A 82 -2.46 6.90 15.70
N THR A 83 -3.60 7.53 15.38
CA THR A 83 -4.50 8.14 16.37
C THR A 83 -5.05 7.16 17.41
N VAL A 84 -5.19 5.88 17.03
CA VAL A 84 -5.77 4.83 17.90
C VAL A 84 -4.78 3.71 18.23
N THR A 85 -3.59 3.72 17.62
CA THR A 85 -2.53 2.74 17.90
C THR A 85 -1.35 3.35 18.64
N PHE A 86 -1.50 4.57 19.13
CA PHE A 86 -0.48 5.25 19.95
C PHE A 86 -0.24 4.48 21.25
N GLU A 87 0.99 4.07 21.46
CA GLU A 87 1.47 3.47 22.72
C GLU A 87 2.78 4.15 23.13
N GLU A 88 2.86 4.58 24.39
CA GLU A 88 4.08 5.15 24.97
C GLU A 88 4.49 4.35 26.20
N LEU A 89 5.51 3.54 26.05
CA LEU A 89 6.12 2.75 27.12
C LEU A 89 7.58 3.21 27.33
N ASP A 90 8.54 2.41 26.85
CA ASP A 90 9.98 2.75 26.76
C ASP A 90 10.24 3.72 25.59
N ARG A 91 9.37 3.70 24.60
CA ARG A 91 9.37 4.56 23.40
C ARG A 91 7.98 4.63 22.80
N ILE A 92 7.75 5.63 21.94
CA ILE A 92 6.51 5.74 21.16
C ILE A 92 6.48 4.65 20.08
N ARG A 93 5.33 3.96 19.97
CA ARG A 93 5.05 2.91 19.00
C ARG A 93 3.68 3.09 18.39
N PHE A 94 3.50 2.56 17.16
CA PHE A 94 2.24 2.58 16.41
C PHE A 94 2.04 1.22 15.72
N ASN A 95 1.94 0.17 16.52
CA ASN A 95 1.85 -1.19 16.00
C ASN A 95 0.62 -1.38 15.12
N LEU A 96 0.81 -1.87 13.88
CA LEU A 96 -0.25 -2.17 12.92
C LEU A 96 -1.12 -0.94 12.52
N HIS A 97 -0.57 0.28 12.63
CA HIS A 97 -1.33 1.48 12.26
C HIS A 97 -1.75 1.47 10.78
N GLU A 98 -0.98 0.84 9.90
CA GLU A 98 -1.32 0.67 8.48
C GLU A 98 -2.60 -0.15 8.28
N LYS A 99 -2.83 -1.18 9.10
CA LYS A 99 -4.03 -2.03 9.04
C LYS A 99 -5.23 -1.33 9.65
N VAL A 100 -5.04 -0.73 10.82
CA VAL A 100 -6.09 0.06 11.49
C VAL A 100 -6.46 1.27 10.63
N GLY A 101 -5.47 1.97 10.06
CA GLY A 101 -5.66 3.07 9.13
C GLY A 101 -6.45 2.66 7.89
N ALA A 102 -6.15 1.52 7.29
CA ALA A 102 -6.90 0.98 6.15
C ALA A 102 -8.38 0.72 6.50
N TYR A 103 -8.66 0.19 7.69
CA TYR A 103 -10.04 0.00 8.16
C TYR A 103 -10.76 1.34 8.40
N MET A 104 -10.09 2.32 9.01
CA MET A 104 -10.64 3.67 9.19
C MET A 104 -10.91 4.34 7.84
N THR A 105 -9.96 4.25 6.90
CA THR A 105 -10.08 4.76 5.54
C THR A 105 -11.30 4.20 4.81
N ALA A 106 -11.59 2.91 4.95
CA ALA A 106 -12.78 2.30 4.36
C ALA A 106 -14.07 3.01 4.83
N LYS A 107 -14.18 3.28 6.13
CA LYS A 107 -15.34 3.98 6.71
C LYS A 107 -15.44 5.45 6.26
N ILE A 108 -14.30 6.13 6.17
CA ILE A 108 -14.23 7.51 5.66
C ILE A 108 -14.71 7.55 4.21
N CYS A 109 -14.20 6.65 3.36
CA CYS A 109 -14.59 6.55 1.97
C CYS A 109 -16.09 6.27 1.80
N ASP A 110 -16.67 5.38 2.63
CA ASP A 110 -18.11 5.10 2.61
C ASP A 110 -18.93 6.34 2.98
N ARG A 111 -18.51 7.08 4.02
CA ARG A 111 -19.14 8.32 4.46
C ARG A 111 -19.07 9.42 3.40
N LEU A 112 -17.92 9.56 2.73
CA LEU A 112 -17.70 10.53 1.67
C LEU A 112 -18.28 10.08 0.32
N LYS A 113 -18.83 8.85 0.22
CA LYS A 113 -19.43 8.28 -0.98
C LYS A 113 -18.45 8.24 -2.17
N THR A 114 -17.20 7.89 -1.93
CA THR A 114 -16.24 7.66 -3.01
C THR A 114 -16.64 6.43 -3.83
N SER A 115 -16.22 6.37 -5.10
CA SER A 115 -16.45 5.17 -5.90
C SER A 115 -15.73 3.95 -5.32
N ASN A 116 -16.23 2.74 -5.60
CA ASN A 116 -15.58 1.51 -5.11
C ASN A 116 -14.12 1.40 -5.59
N ALA A 117 -13.84 1.78 -6.84
CA ALA A 117 -12.50 1.73 -7.40
C ALA A 117 -11.53 2.69 -6.67
N GLU A 118 -11.97 3.92 -6.41
CA GLU A 118 -11.18 4.89 -5.62
C GLU A 118 -10.99 4.41 -4.18
N LYS A 119 -12.06 3.94 -3.53
CA LYS A 119 -12.00 3.38 -2.18
C LYS A 119 -10.99 2.24 -2.06
N GLU A 120 -11.05 1.25 -2.94
CA GLU A 120 -10.11 0.12 -2.96
C GLU A 120 -8.67 0.61 -3.15
N ARG A 121 -8.44 1.57 -4.05
CA ARG A 121 -7.12 2.16 -4.30
C ARG A 121 -6.60 2.92 -3.08
N ILE A 122 -7.40 3.76 -2.43
CA ILE A 122 -7.01 4.53 -1.24
C ILE A 122 -6.67 3.57 -0.09
N ILE A 123 -7.53 2.57 0.17
CA ILE A 123 -7.28 1.55 1.20
C ILE A 123 -5.97 0.82 0.94
N TRP A 124 -5.71 0.43 -0.32
CA TRP A 124 -4.49 -0.25 -0.69
C TRP A 124 -3.25 0.63 -0.47
N LEU A 125 -3.30 1.91 -0.81
CA LEU A 125 -2.21 2.86 -0.56
C LEU A 125 -1.91 2.99 0.93
N VAL A 126 -2.93 3.21 1.76
CA VAL A 126 -2.78 3.30 3.23
C VAL A 126 -2.22 2.01 3.81
N LEU A 127 -2.71 0.85 3.38
CA LEU A 127 -2.23 -0.45 3.86
C LEU A 127 -0.77 -0.73 3.47
N LYS A 128 -0.29 -0.15 2.36
CA LYS A 128 1.02 -0.47 1.76
C LYS A 128 2.08 0.61 1.94
N HIS A 129 1.76 1.77 2.53
CA HIS A 129 2.70 2.89 2.60
C HIS A 129 4.04 2.56 3.28
N LEU A 130 4.07 1.59 4.19
CA LEU A 130 5.31 1.15 4.87
C LEU A 130 6.15 0.15 4.05
N TYR A 131 5.64 -0.33 2.90
CA TYR A 131 6.29 -1.44 2.20
C TYR A 131 7.69 -1.10 1.66
N PHE A 132 7.98 0.17 1.39
CA PHE A 132 9.30 0.56 0.90
C PHE A 132 10.37 0.51 2.00
N LYS A 133 10.03 0.68 3.27
CA LYS A 133 10.98 0.69 4.41
C LYS A 133 11.92 -0.50 4.48
N ASP A 134 11.53 -1.64 3.91
CA ASP A 134 12.34 -2.86 3.89
C ASP A 134 12.47 -3.44 2.48
N ALA A 135 12.26 -2.62 1.46
CA ALA A 135 12.24 -3.07 0.06
C ALA A 135 13.52 -3.80 -0.33
N GLN A 136 14.68 -3.32 0.09
CA GLN A 136 15.98 -3.93 -0.18
C GLN A 136 16.16 -5.32 0.44
N LYS A 137 15.38 -5.66 1.47
CA LYS A 137 15.38 -6.97 2.14
C LYS A 137 14.27 -7.89 1.65
N MET A 138 13.39 -7.38 0.77
CA MET A 138 12.27 -8.17 0.25
C MET A 138 12.74 -9.19 -0.76
N ARG A 139 12.06 -10.35 -0.77
CA ARG A 139 12.20 -11.32 -1.85
C ARG A 139 11.68 -10.72 -3.17
N LEU A 140 12.32 -11.10 -4.27
CA LEU A 140 12.00 -10.57 -5.60
C LEU A 140 10.52 -10.79 -5.99
N ASN A 141 9.92 -11.92 -5.63
CA ASN A 141 8.51 -12.19 -5.88
C ASN A 141 7.58 -11.17 -5.22
N LYS A 142 7.88 -10.73 -3.99
CA LYS A 142 7.11 -9.70 -3.29
C LYS A 142 7.23 -8.35 -3.99
N LEU A 143 8.42 -7.99 -4.45
CA LEU A 143 8.64 -6.77 -5.24
C LEU A 143 7.90 -6.83 -6.57
N LYS A 144 7.99 -7.94 -7.31
CA LYS A 144 7.27 -8.14 -8.57
C LYS A 144 5.74 -8.01 -8.38
N ARG A 145 5.19 -8.59 -7.31
CA ARG A 145 3.75 -8.43 -6.98
C ARG A 145 3.37 -6.98 -6.68
N LEU A 146 4.24 -6.26 -5.99
CA LEU A 146 4.03 -4.85 -5.72
C LEU A 146 4.02 -4.06 -7.03
N PHE A 147 5.00 -4.30 -7.89
CA PHE A 147 5.16 -3.65 -9.19
C PHE A 147 4.03 -4.00 -10.18
N ALA A 148 3.48 -5.21 -10.09
CA ALA A 148 2.36 -5.64 -10.93
C ALA A 148 1.03 -4.97 -10.60
N ASN A 149 0.93 -4.31 -9.44
CA ASN A 149 -0.27 -3.61 -9.04
C ASN A 149 -0.38 -2.28 -9.78
N GLU A 150 -1.55 -1.99 -10.36
CA GLU A 150 -1.82 -0.75 -11.09
C GLU A 150 -1.63 0.52 -10.23
N GLY A 151 -1.73 0.39 -8.90
CA GLY A 151 -1.50 1.47 -7.94
C GLY A 151 -0.03 1.70 -7.60
N TYR A 152 0.90 0.90 -8.15
CA TYR A 152 2.32 1.04 -7.81
C TYR A 152 2.90 2.45 -8.04
N PRO A 153 2.62 3.15 -9.15
CA PRO A 153 3.12 4.52 -9.33
C PRO A 153 2.65 5.48 -8.23
N GLU A 154 1.39 5.38 -7.80
CA GLU A 154 0.84 6.19 -6.72
C GLU A 154 1.45 5.81 -5.35
N LEU A 155 1.66 4.51 -5.10
CA LEU A 155 2.33 4.06 -3.89
C LEU A 155 3.78 4.51 -3.83
N ALA A 156 4.51 4.44 -4.93
CA ALA A 156 5.88 4.91 -5.02
C ALA A 156 5.98 6.41 -4.71
N GLU A 157 5.04 7.19 -5.23
CA GLU A 157 4.97 8.63 -4.96
C GLU A 157 4.59 8.91 -3.49
N LEU A 158 3.61 8.20 -2.92
CA LEU A 158 3.28 8.29 -1.49
C LEU A 158 4.50 8.00 -0.60
N CYS A 159 5.24 6.92 -0.88
CA CYS A 159 6.44 6.55 -0.11
C CYS A 159 7.56 7.57 -0.27
N ARG A 160 7.73 8.16 -1.47
CA ARG A 160 8.68 9.26 -1.71
C ARG A 160 8.33 10.49 -0.88
N ILE A 161 7.06 10.87 -0.87
CA ILE A 161 6.55 12.02 -0.12
C ILE A 161 6.76 11.82 1.39
N ASP A 162 6.39 10.65 1.93
CA ASP A 162 6.54 10.30 3.34
C ASP A 162 8.02 10.33 3.76
N ALA A 163 8.91 9.73 2.97
CA ALA A 163 10.35 9.75 3.21
C ALA A 163 10.91 11.17 3.22
N LEU A 164 10.53 12.02 2.26
CA LEU A 164 10.93 13.43 2.21
C LEU A 164 10.40 14.27 3.35
N ALA A 165 9.24 13.92 3.90
CA ALA A 165 8.62 14.61 5.01
C ALA A 165 9.16 14.15 6.37
N SER A 166 9.80 12.99 6.44
CA SER A 166 10.37 12.40 7.65
C SER A 166 11.90 12.51 7.67
N SER A 167 12.60 11.42 7.37
CA SER A 167 14.07 11.33 7.44
C SER A 167 14.81 12.02 6.29
N GLY A 168 14.15 12.26 5.16
CA GLY A 168 14.76 12.69 3.90
C GLY A 168 15.50 11.57 3.14
N ASP A 169 15.56 10.36 3.67
CA ASP A 169 16.25 9.23 3.04
C ASP A 169 15.39 8.59 1.95
N LEU A 170 15.81 8.73 0.70
CA LEU A 170 15.17 8.17 -0.48
C LEU A 170 15.80 6.87 -1.00
N SER A 171 16.71 6.25 -0.23
CA SER A 171 17.45 5.06 -0.68
C SER A 171 16.54 3.89 -1.10
N ASP A 172 15.52 3.58 -0.30
CA ASP A 172 14.55 2.53 -0.61
C ASP A 172 13.65 2.89 -1.80
N TYR A 173 13.28 4.17 -1.94
CA TYR A 173 12.56 4.65 -3.12
C TYR A 173 13.39 4.46 -4.40
N HIS A 174 14.62 4.92 -4.40
CA HIS A 174 15.51 4.78 -5.56
C HIS A 174 15.77 3.32 -5.90
N PHE A 175 15.97 2.46 -4.89
CA PHE A 175 16.09 1.03 -5.09
C PHE A 175 14.85 0.44 -5.80
N CYS A 176 13.64 0.77 -5.34
CA CYS A 176 12.41 0.30 -5.98
C CYS A 176 12.26 0.79 -7.42
N GLN A 177 12.60 2.05 -7.70
CA GLN A 177 12.57 2.61 -9.06
C GLN A 177 13.58 1.92 -9.98
N GLU A 178 14.80 1.68 -9.49
CA GLU A 178 15.82 0.97 -10.23
C GLU A 178 15.41 -0.47 -10.54
N MET A 179 14.88 -1.19 -9.54
CA MET A 179 14.39 -2.56 -9.71
C MET A 179 13.20 -2.62 -10.68
N PHE A 180 12.27 -1.69 -10.58
CA PHE A 180 11.13 -1.60 -11.50
C PHE A 180 11.57 -1.35 -12.94
N SER A 181 12.55 -0.47 -13.16
CA SER A 181 13.07 -0.15 -14.49
C SER A 181 13.89 -1.30 -15.14
N LYS A 182 14.51 -2.16 -14.32
CA LYS A 182 15.29 -3.30 -14.79
C LYS A 182 14.45 -4.51 -15.19
N LEU A 183 13.24 -4.63 -14.68
CA LEU A 183 12.35 -5.76 -14.94
C LEU A 183 11.45 -5.46 -16.14
N SER A 184 11.36 -6.41 -17.07
CA SER A 184 10.39 -6.34 -18.17
C SER A 184 8.95 -6.51 -17.62
N HIS A 185 7.98 -6.09 -18.42
CA HIS A 185 6.56 -6.29 -18.07
C HIS A 185 6.23 -7.77 -17.87
N GLU A 186 6.81 -8.66 -18.68
CA GLU A 186 6.63 -10.11 -18.60
C GLU A 186 7.25 -10.69 -17.32
N GLU A 187 8.35 -10.13 -16.83
CA GLU A 187 8.97 -10.54 -15.55
C GLU A 187 8.18 -10.06 -14.34
N ILE A 188 7.57 -8.87 -14.45
CA ILE A 188 6.72 -8.30 -13.39
C ILE A 188 5.37 -9.02 -13.33
N LYS A 189 4.74 -9.27 -14.50
CA LYS A 189 3.41 -9.88 -14.62
C LYS A 189 3.44 -11.01 -15.66
N PRO A 190 4.07 -12.14 -15.37
CA PRO A 190 4.11 -13.28 -16.29
C PRO A 190 2.71 -13.85 -16.48
N LYS A 191 2.47 -14.45 -17.66
CA LYS A 191 1.25 -15.21 -17.87
C LYS A 191 1.19 -16.37 -16.88
N PRO A 192 0.06 -16.59 -16.20
CA PRO A 192 -0.06 -17.70 -15.25
C PRO A 192 0.22 -19.04 -15.90
N LEU A 193 1.06 -19.87 -15.29
CA LEU A 193 1.36 -21.23 -15.78
C LEU A 193 0.12 -22.13 -15.71
N ILE A 194 -0.73 -21.92 -14.72
CA ILE A 194 -2.00 -22.63 -14.56
C ILE A 194 -3.12 -21.65 -14.19
N THR A 195 -4.34 -22.09 -14.43
CA THR A 195 -5.57 -21.35 -14.16
C THR A 195 -6.52 -22.16 -13.28
N GLY A 196 -7.60 -21.53 -12.80
CA GLY A 196 -8.66 -22.26 -12.10
C GLY A 196 -9.29 -23.39 -12.94
N HIS A 197 -9.29 -23.26 -14.26
CA HIS A 197 -9.75 -24.31 -15.16
C HIS A 197 -8.88 -25.59 -15.08
N ASP A 198 -7.57 -25.41 -15.01
CA ASP A 198 -6.64 -26.55 -14.86
C ASP A 198 -6.89 -27.30 -13.55
N LEU A 199 -7.22 -26.59 -12.47
CA LEU A 199 -7.58 -27.20 -11.18
C LEU A 199 -8.90 -27.97 -11.26
N ILE A 200 -9.89 -27.49 -12.03
CA ILE A 200 -11.15 -28.20 -12.28
C ILE A 200 -10.88 -29.49 -13.05
N VAL A 201 -10.05 -29.44 -14.11
CA VAL A 201 -9.66 -30.64 -14.89
C VAL A 201 -8.94 -31.67 -14.00
N MET A 202 -8.21 -31.23 -12.97
CA MET A 202 -7.58 -32.11 -11.97
C MET A 202 -8.57 -32.68 -10.93
N GLY A 203 -9.87 -32.36 -11.04
CA GLY A 203 -10.93 -32.88 -10.17
C GLY A 203 -11.16 -32.09 -8.88
N LEU A 204 -10.57 -30.88 -8.74
CA LEU A 204 -10.83 -30.02 -7.61
C LEU A 204 -12.16 -29.27 -7.81
N LYS A 205 -12.85 -28.99 -6.70
CA LYS A 205 -14.06 -28.16 -6.71
C LYS A 205 -13.70 -26.69 -6.46
N PRO A 206 -14.28 -25.72 -7.19
CA PRO A 206 -14.09 -24.31 -6.93
C PRO A 206 -14.38 -23.95 -5.46
N GLY A 207 -13.46 -23.14 -4.86
CA GLY A 207 -13.56 -22.76 -3.45
C GLY A 207 -12.32 -22.02 -2.97
N PRO A 208 -12.23 -21.67 -1.68
CA PRO A 208 -11.09 -20.95 -1.11
C PRO A 208 -9.72 -21.57 -1.43
N LEU A 209 -9.66 -22.91 -1.46
CA LEU A 209 -8.47 -23.69 -1.79
C LEU A 209 -7.88 -23.32 -3.18
N PHE A 210 -8.73 -22.95 -4.16
CA PHE A 210 -8.25 -22.52 -5.48
C PHE A 210 -7.34 -21.29 -5.36
N LYS A 211 -7.77 -20.33 -4.57
CA LYS A 211 -6.99 -19.10 -4.34
C LYS A 211 -5.65 -19.43 -3.73
N ASP A 212 -5.62 -20.28 -2.71
CA ASP A 212 -4.38 -20.63 -2.01
C ASP A 212 -3.39 -21.37 -2.93
N ILE A 213 -3.90 -22.36 -3.70
CA ILE A 213 -3.06 -23.09 -4.67
C ILE A 213 -2.54 -22.16 -5.77
N LEU A 214 -3.42 -21.37 -6.40
CA LEU A 214 -3.01 -20.45 -7.50
C LEU A 214 -2.01 -19.41 -6.99
N THR A 215 -2.23 -18.86 -5.80
CA THR A 215 -1.30 -17.93 -5.16
C THR A 215 0.07 -18.56 -4.93
N LYS A 216 0.10 -19.80 -4.41
CA LYS A 216 1.37 -20.50 -4.17
C LYS A 216 2.12 -20.79 -5.47
N ILE A 217 1.43 -21.24 -6.51
CA ILE A 217 2.04 -21.50 -7.82
C ILE A 217 2.55 -20.20 -8.45
N GLU A 218 1.80 -19.11 -8.33
CA GLU A 218 2.25 -17.79 -8.79
C GLU A 218 3.51 -17.32 -8.04
N GLU A 219 3.60 -17.55 -6.72
CA GLU A 219 4.82 -17.26 -5.95
C GLU A 219 6.03 -18.00 -6.49
N GLU A 220 5.91 -19.30 -6.68
CA GLU A 220 6.99 -20.14 -7.20
C GLU A 220 7.37 -19.77 -8.65
N GLN A 221 6.38 -19.34 -9.46
CA GLN A 221 6.62 -18.82 -10.81
C GLN A 221 7.39 -17.49 -10.77
N LEU A 222 6.99 -16.56 -9.91
CA LEU A 222 7.63 -15.24 -9.76
C LEU A 222 9.06 -15.36 -9.21
N ASP A 223 9.32 -16.38 -8.36
CA ASP A 223 10.66 -16.70 -7.86
C ASP A 223 11.52 -17.44 -8.91
N GLY A 224 10.93 -17.85 -10.05
CA GLY A 224 11.64 -18.59 -11.11
C GLY A 224 11.80 -20.07 -10.84
N ASN A 225 11.20 -20.61 -9.76
CA ASN A 225 11.26 -22.03 -9.41
C ASN A 225 10.37 -22.88 -10.32
N LEU A 226 9.27 -22.31 -10.83
CA LEU A 226 8.37 -22.93 -11.79
C LEU A 226 8.36 -22.11 -13.07
N THR A 227 8.75 -22.77 -14.19
CA THR A 227 8.87 -22.13 -15.51
C THR A 227 7.98 -22.78 -16.56
N THR A 228 7.39 -23.94 -16.28
CA THR A 228 6.53 -24.66 -17.23
C THR A 228 5.21 -25.07 -16.59
N LYS A 229 4.18 -25.22 -17.43
CA LYS A 229 2.86 -25.69 -17.00
C LYS A 229 2.91 -27.09 -16.37
N GLU A 230 3.74 -27.99 -16.94
CA GLU A 230 3.91 -29.35 -16.46
C GLU A 230 4.48 -29.40 -15.05
N ALA A 231 5.51 -28.56 -14.79
CA ALA A 231 6.11 -28.42 -13.45
C ALA A 231 5.07 -27.87 -12.44
N ALA A 232 4.32 -26.85 -12.84
CA ALA A 232 3.26 -26.27 -12.00
C ALA A 232 2.16 -27.28 -11.67
N LEU A 233 1.68 -28.07 -12.63
CA LEU A 233 0.69 -29.13 -12.39
C LEU A 233 1.22 -30.24 -11.49
N LYS A 234 2.51 -30.58 -11.57
CA LYS A 234 3.16 -31.54 -10.66
C LYS A 234 3.17 -31.00 -9.24
N GLU A 235 3.54 -29.71 -9.06
CA GLU A 235 3.56 -29.06 -7.76
C GLU A 235 2.15 -29.00 -7.13
N VAL A 236 1.11 -28.70 -7.92
CA VAL A 236 -0.28 -28.76 -7.44
C VAL A 236 -0.63 -30.13 -6.87
N ARG A 237 -0.21 -31.24 -7.53
CA ARG A 237 -0.46 -32.61 -7.00
C ARG A 237 0.23 -32.83 -5.67
N THR A 238 1.45 -32.32 -5.51
CA THR A 238 2.21 -32.37 -4.25
C THR A 238 1.48 -31.61 -3.14
N LEU A 239 1.05 -30.38 -3.40
CA LEU A 239 0.29 -29.56 -2.45
C LEU A 239 -1.00 -30.22 -2.00
N ILE A 240 -1.77 -30.81 -2.94
CA ILE A 240 -3.01 -31.53 -2.63
C ILE A 240 -2.73 -32.75 -1.73
N SER A 241 -1.66 -33.49 -2.02
CA SER A 241 -1.27 -34.65 -1.20
C SER A 241 -0.94 -34.26 0.23
N GLN A 242 -0.16 -33.20 0.41
CA GLN A 242 0.22 -32.67 1.73
C GLN A 242 -0.99 -32.20 2.52
N MET A 243 -1.92 -31.48 1.89
CA MET A 243 -3.15 -31.02 2.53
C MET A 243 -4.07 -32.17 2.98
N LYS A 244 -4.15 -33.26 2.20
CA LYS A 244 -4.91 -34.46 2.60
C LYS A 244 -4.29 -35.22 3.79
N THR A 245 -2.99 -35.07 4.00
CA THR A 245 -2.27 -35.70 5.12
C THR A 245 -2.45 -34.94 6.43
N VAL A 246 -2.63 -33.58 6.35
CA VAL A 246 -2.84 -32.72 7.53
C VAL A 246 -4.29 -32.77 8.04
N LEU A 247 -5.24 -33.19 7.20
CA LEU A 247 -6.67 -33.30 7.53
C LEU A 247 -7.08 -34.72 8.01
N LYS A 248 -6.13 -35.63 8.17
CA LYS A 248 -6.29 -36.94 8.84
C LYS A 248 -5.68 -36.88 10.24
#